data_69ee2478eada374ee51fc18c43fbc093
#
_entry.id   69ee2478eada374ee51fc18c43fbc093
#
_cell.length_a   1.000
_cell.length_b   1.000
_cell.length_c   1.000
_cell.angle_alpha   90.00
_cell.angle_beta   90.00
_cell.angle_gamma   90.00
#
_symmetry.space_group_name_H-M   'P 1'
#
loop_
_entity.id
_entity.type
_entity.pdbx_description
1 polymer ?
#
loop_
_entity_poly.entity_id
_entity_poly.type
_entity_poly.pdbx_seq_one_letter_code
_entity_poly.pdbx_strand_id
1 'polypeptide(L)'
;MTTAPAEHGRATAVPRLAPAAVFLQGLADQDFATVGGALAADAHLRALLPKGLREWSGAEAIGGQFAHWFGDTEDFELVEATAGQVGGRLQLRWRLRLRAGRLGAGWFTVEQQAYADADASGRLVRLDLVCTGYRPEVGDGRRHD
;
A
#
# COMPACT_ATOMS: atom_id res chain seq x y z
N MET A 1 31.55 12.95 -18.76
CA MET A 1 31.09 12.74 -18.56
C MET A 1 30.41 12.41 -18.64
N THR A 2 30.60 12.53 -18.69
CA THR A 2 30.02 12.36 -18.47
C THR A 2 29.43 11.73 -18.29
N THR A 3 29.57 11.71 -18.41
CA THR A 3 28.95 11.09 -18.11
C THR A 3 27.92 10.91 -17.67
N ALA A 4 27.81 10.92 -18.06
CA ALA A 4 26.87 11.21 -17.03
C ALA A 4 25.42 10.92 -17.38
N PRO A 5 24.90 11.19 -18.50
CA PRO A 5 23.47 11.03 -18.79
C PRO A 5 22.96 9.61 -18.65
N ALA A 6 23.73 8.67 -19.10
CA ALA A 6 23.29 7.28 -19.03
C ALA A 6 23.12 6.82 -17.61
N GLU A 7 24.00 7.30 -16.76
CA GLU A 7 23.91 6.97 -15.35
C GLU A 7 22.64 7.49 -14.73
N HIS A 8 22.22 8.65 -15.16
CA HIS A 8 21.05 9.27 -14.59
C HIS A 8 19.80 8.46 -14.84
N GLY A 9 19.69 7.85 -16.02
CA GLY A 9 18.54 7.03 -16.32
C GLY A 9 18.42 5.86 -15.37
N ARG A 10 19.51 5.18 -15.13
CA ARG A 10 19.48 4.05 -14.21
C ARG A 10 19.29 4.48 -12.79
N ALA A 11 19.97 5.53 -12.39
CA ALA A 11 19.85 6.01 -11.02
C ALA A 11 18.42 6.40 -10.67
N THR A 12 17.67 6.87 -11.66
CA THR A 12 16.28 7.26 -11.41
C THR A 12 15.40 6.08 -11.14
N ALA A 13 15.63 4.96 -11.83
CA ALA A 13 14.78 3.79 -11.67
C ALA A 13 14.88 3.19 -10.28
N VAL A 14 16.11 3.07 -9.75
CA VAL A 14 16.31 2.44 -8.44
C VAL A 14 15.74 3.27 -7.31
N PRO A 15 16.04 4.59 -7.21
CA PRO A 15 15.44 5.40 -6.16
C PRO A 15 13.93 5.43 -6.21
N ARG A 16 13.35 5.29 -7.40
CA ARG A 16 11.90 5.34 -7.55
C ARG A 16 11.20 4.19 -6.83
N LEU A 17 11.84 3.02 -6.76
CA LEU A 17 11.25 1.87 -6.08
C LEU A 17 11.44 1.94 -4.57
N ALA A 18 12.36 2.75 -4.08
CA ALA A 18 12.63 2.82 -2.66
C ALA A 18 11.41 3.23 -1.83
N PRO A 19 10.65 4.27 -2.21
CA PRO A 19 9.48 4.62 -1.40
C PRO A 19 8.41 3.54 -1.41
N ALA A 20 8.32 2.77 -2.50
CA ALA A 20 7.40 1.64 -2.54
C ALA A 20 7.81 0.58 -1.53
N ALA A 21 9.11 0.29 -1.45
CA ALA A 21 9.62 -0.69 -0.50
C ALA A 21 9.37 -0.24 0.95
N VAL A 22 9.61 1.04 1.24
CA VAL A 22 9.37 1.58 2.58
C VAL A 22 7.90 1.50 2.94
N PHE A 23 7.03 1.85 1.99
CA PHE A 23 5.59 1.79 2.19
C PHE A 23 5.15 0.36 2.53
N LEU A 24 5.60 -0.61 1.74
CA LEU A 24 5.20 -2.00 1.93
C LEU A 24 5.77 -2.58 3.22
N GLN A 25 6.98 -2.20 3.59
CA GLN A 25 7.57 -2.65 4.84
C GLN A 25 6.79 -2.10 6.04
N GLY A 26 6.45 -0.82 5.99
CA GLY A 26 5.64 -0.22 7.04
C GLY A 26 4.30 -0.91 7.17
N LEU A 27 3.70 -1.25 6.05
CA LEU A 27 2.43 -1.96 6.05
C LEU A 27 2.57 -3.35 6.69
N ALA A 28 3.62 -4.09 6.31
CA ALA A 28 3.87 -5.43 6.84
C ALA A 28 4.06 -5.40 8.35
N ASP A 29 4.70 -4.36 8.86
CA ASP A 29 5.01 -4.23 10.29
C ASP A 29 3.88 -3.54 11.07
N GLN A 30 2.82 -3.16 10.40
CA GLN A 30 1.75 -2.32 10.97
C GLN A 30 2.34 -1.05 11.59
N ASP A 31 3.39 -0.53 10.97
CA ASP A 31 4.04 0.70 11.37
C ASP A 31 3.53 1.82 10.47
N PHE A 32 2.41 2.41 10.87
CA PHE A 32 1.73 3.37 10.01
C PHE A 32 2.40 4.73 9.99
N ALA A 33 3.27 5.00 10.94
CA ALA A 33 4.15 6.17 10.86
C ALA A 33 5.13 6.01 9.70
N THR A 34 5.68 4.80 9.52
CA THR A 34 6.56 4.52 8.39
C THR A 34 5.81 4.60 7.07
N VAL A 35 4.57 4.10 7.04
CA VAL A 35 3.72 4.25 5.85
C VAL A 35 3.58 5.71 5.49
N GLY A 36 3.22 6.56 6.46
CA GLY A 36 3.09 7.99 6.23
C GLY A 36 4.41 8.63 5.82
N GLY A 37 5.52 8.15 6.37
CA GLY A 37 6.85 8.67 6.04
C GLY A 37 7.27 8.38 4.60
N ALA A 38 6.67 7.40 3.95
CA ALA A 38 6.94 7.12 2.54
C ALA A 38 6.18 8.07 1.62
N LEU A 39 5.31 8.90 2.16
CA LEU A 39 4.44 9.78 1.38
C LEU A 39 4.93 11.22 1.45
N ALA A 40 4.72 11.95 0.36
CA ALA A 40 4.96 13.39 0.36
C ALA A 40 3.93 14.07 1.27
N ALA A 41 4.31 15.22 1.85
CA ALA A 41 3.43 15.93 2.76
C ALA A 41 2.08 16.26 2.11
N ASP A 42 2.09 16.53 0.81
CA ASP A 42 0.90 16.86 0.05
C ASP A 42 0.37 15.71 -0.77
N ALA A 43 0.68 14.47 -0.38
CA ALA A 43 0.24 13.29 -1.10
C ALA A 43 -1.27 13.22 -1.19
N HIS A 44 -1.76 12.58 -2.23
CA HIS A 44 -3.18 12.41 -2.47
C HIS A 44 -3.48 10.95 -2.77
N LEU A 45 -4.45 10.40 -2.06
CA LEU A 45 -4.92 9.02 -2.26
C LEU A 45 -6.34 9.04 -2.78
N ARG A 46 -6.57 8.36 -3.89
CA ARG A 46 -7.92 8.02 -4.34
C ARG A 46 -8.06 6.51 -4.25
N ALA A 47 -9.12 6.06 -3.64
CA ALA A 47 -9.32 4.62 -3.45
C ALA A 47 -10.72 4.23 -3.88
N LEU A 48 -10.80 3.25 -4.75
CA LEU A 48 -12.05 2.64 -5.12
C LEU A 48 -12.30 1.48 -4.17
N LEU A 49 -13.25 1.67 -3.29
CA LEU A 49 -13.61 0.72 -2.26
C LEU A 49 -14.93 0.05 -2.65
N PRO A 50 -15.32 -1.04 -1.98
CA PRO A 50 -16.60 -1.68 -2.32
C PRO A 50 -17.78 -0.72 -2.29
N LYS A 51 -17.74 0.30 -1.43
CA LYS A 51 -18.86 1.24 -1.31
C LYS A 51 -18.70 2.49 -2.16
N GLY A 52 -17.62 2.58 -2.92
CA GLY A 52 -17.43 3.70 -3.84
C GLY A 52 -16.08 4.36 -3.71
N LEU A 53 -15.90 5.43 -4.46
CA LEU A 53 -14.64 6.15 -4.54
C LEU A 53 -14.50 7.09 -3.35
N ARG A 54 -13.34 7.08 -2.72
CA ARG A 54 -13.02 7.95 -1.60
C ARG A 54 -11.66 8.59 -1.82
N GLU A 55 -11.42 9.73 -1.21
CA GLU A 55 -10.16 10.46 -1.39
C GLU A 55 -9.67 11.00 -0.06
N TRP A 56 -8.35 11.05 0.08
CA TRP A 56 -7.68 11.61 1.25
C TRP A 56 -6.49 12.44 0.79
N SER A 57 -6.21 13.54 1.46
CA SER A 57 -5.08 14.41 1.14
C SER A 57 -4.19 14.56 2.35
N GLY A 58 -2.87 14.49 2.10
CA GLY A 58 -1.87 14.67 3.13
C GLY A 58 -1.36 13.35 3.67
N ALA A 59 -0.05 13.31 3.90
CA ALA A 59 0.61 12.08 4.38
C ALA A 59 0.02 11.60 5.69
N GLU A 60 -0.31 12.53 6.58
CA GLU A 60 -0.84 12.16 7.89
C GLU A 60 -2.24 11.55 7.77
N ALA A 61 -3.09 12.15 6.95
CA ALA A 61 -4.44 11.63 6.77
C ALA A 61 -4.41 10.27 6.10
N ILE A 62 -3.53 10.09 5.12
CA ILE A 62 -3.43 8.83 4.41
C ILE A 62 -2.88 7.74 5.32
N GLY A 63 -1.81 8.04 6.06
CA GLY A 63 -1.26 7.07 7.02
C GLY A 63 -2.28 6.69 8.08
N GLY A 64 -3.06 7.67 8.55
CA GLY A 64 -4.13 7.42 9.50
C GLY A 64 -5.22 6.53 8.93
N GLN A 65 -5.50 6.66 7.62
CA GLN A 65 -6.51 5.82 6.99
C GLN A 65 -6.04 4.37 6.90
N PHE A 66 -4.76 4.15 6.59
CA PHE A 66 -4.23 2.79 6.59
C PHE A 66 -4.24 2.21 8.01
N ALA A 67 -3.95 3.03 9.01
CA ALA A 67 -4.04 2.60 10.40
C ALA A 67 -5.49 2.22 10.76
N HIS A 68 -6.45 2.98 10.24
CA HIS A 68 -7.86 2.68 10.48
C HIS A 68 -8.26 1.35 9.83
N TRP A 69 -7.77 1.10 8.61
CA TRP A 69 -8.10 -0.14 7.92
C TRP A 69 -7.45 -1.35 8.56
N PHE A 70 -6.17 -1.24 8.93
CA PHE A 70 -5.35 -2.41 9.22
C PHE A 70 -4.71 -2.39 10.60
N GLY A 71 -4.96 -1.39 11.41
CA GLY A 71 -4.50 -1.36 12.79
C GLY A 71 -5.51 -2.01 13.72
N ASP A 72 -5.18 -2.06 14.98
CA ASP A 72 -6.06 -2.55 16.04
C ASP A 72 -6.59 -3.95 15.68
N THR A 73 -5.67 -4.84 15.40
CA THR A 73 -5.99 -6.22 15.02
C THR A 73 -5.51 -7.18 16.09
N GLU A 74 -6.16 -8.33 16.18
CA GLU A 74 -5.69 -9.43 17.02
C GLU A 74 -4.58 -10.19 16.33
N ASP A 75 -4.72 -10.36 15.02
CA ASP A 75 -3.71 -11.01 14.19
C ASP A 75 -3.63 -10.28 12.87
N PHE A 76 -2.44 -10.21 12.31
CA PHE A 76 -2.19 -9.52 11.04
C PHE A 76 -1.04 -10.18 10.32
N GLU A 77 -1.21 -10.39 9.03
CA GLU A 77 -0.17 -10.99 8.20
C GLU A 77 -0.21 -10.38 6.81
N LEU A 78 0.92 -9.84 6.36
CA LEU A 78 1.07 -9.46 4.96
C LEU A 78 1.49 -10.71 4.21
N VAL A 79 0.56 -11.26 3.43
CA VAL A 79 0.76 -12.56 2.78
C VAL A 79 1.63 -12.43 1.55
N GLU A 80 1.42 -11.37 0.79
CA GLU A 80 2.10 -11.20 -0.48
C GLU A 80 2.16 -9.72 -0.80
N ALA A 81 3.29 -9.26 -1.34
CA ALA A 81 3.42 -7.89 -1.79
C ALA A 81 4.38 -7.85 -2.96
N THR A 82 4.04 -7.05 -3.96
CA THR A 82 4.90 -6.85 -5.13
C THR A 82 4.93 -5.38 -5.49
N ALA A 83 6.02 -4.96 -6.11
CA ALA A 83 6.17 -3.62 -6.62
C ALA A 83 6.89 -3.67 -7.95
N GLY A 84 6.50 -2.81 -8.87
CA GLY A 84 7.12 -2.72 -10.18
C GLY A 84 6.84 -1.38 -10.80
N GLN A 85 7.21 -1.26 -12.08
CA GLN A 85 6.98 -0.03 -12.84
C GLN A 85 6.19 -0.36 -14.08
N VAL A 86 5.24 0.50 -14.38
CA VAL A 86 4.46 0.43 -15.62
C VAL A 86 4.51 1.82 -16.22
N GLY A 87 5.28 1.94 -17.32
CA GLY A 87 5.54 3.26 -17.89
C GLY A 87 6.23 4.12 -16.87
N GLY A 88 5.71 5.31 -16.62
CA GLY A 88 6.26 6.23 -15.64
C GLY A 88 5.72 6.06 -14.24
N ARG A 89 4.88 5.10 -14.00
CA ARG A 89 4.23 4.93 -12.71
C ARG A 89 4.73 3.69 -12.00
N LEU A 90 4.64 3.71 -10.68
CA LEU A 90 4.86 2.54 -9.85
C LEU A 90 3.57 1.76 -9.74
N GLN A 91 3.71 0.45 -9.65
CA GLN A 91 2.56 -0.42 -9.41
C GLN A 91 2.86 -1.23 -8.16
N LEU A 92 2.01 -1.11 -7.16
CA LEU A 92 2.12 -1.83 -5.90
C LEU A 92 0.90 -2.71 -5.75
N ARG A 93 1.12 -3.91 -5.22
CA ARG A 93 0.01 -4.81 -4.96
C ARG A 93 0.34 -5.57 -3.69
N TRP A 94 -0.67 -5.73 -2.83
CA TRP A 94 -0.47 -6.50 -1.61
C TRP A 94 -1.76 -7.21 -1.24
N ARG A 95 -1.57 -8.36 -0.60
CA ARG A 95 -2.65 -9.14 -0.03
C ARG A 95 -2.31 -9.42 1.42
N LEU A 96 -3.26 -9.17 2.29
CA LEU A 96 -3.06 -9.39 3.70
C LEU A 96 -4.24 -10.13 4.28
N ARG A 97 -4.06 -10.67 5.46
CA ARG A 97 -5.13 -11.30 6.21
C ARG A 97 -5.04 -10.85 7.65
N LEU A 98 -6.19 -10.77 8.30
CA LEU A 98 -6.24 -10.27 9.66
C LEU A 98 -7.45 -10.79 10.42
N ARG A 99 -7.35 -10.72 11.74
CA ARG A 99 -8.49 -10.94 12.63
C ARG A 99 -8.67 -9.70 13.48
N ALA A 100 -9.89 -9.22 13.57
CA ALA A 100 -10.24 -8.07 14.38
C ALA A 100 -11.69 -8.20 14.81
N GLY A 101 -11.93 -7.99 16.09
CA GLY A 101 -13.27 -8.19 16.63
C GLY A 101 -14.34 -7.36 15.93
N ARG A 102 -13.96 -6.16 15.50
CA ARG A 102 -14.90 -5.25 14.82
C ARG A 102 -15.41 -5.80 13.50
N LEU A 103 -14.70 -6.77 12.92
CA LEU A 103 -15.08 -7.36 11.63
C LEU A 103 -15.91 -8.61 11.78
N GLY A 104 -15.95 -9.19 12.98
CA GLY A 104 -16.62 -10.44 13.20
C GLY A 104 -15.63 -11.56 13.46
N ALA A 105 -16.11 -12.78 13.58
CA ALA A 105 -15.29 -13.93 13.92
C ALA A 105 -14.45 -14.38 12.72
N GLY A 106 -13.29 -14.94 13.03
CA GLY A 106 -12.45 -15.56 12.02
C GLY A 106 -11.53 -14.60 11.31
N TRP A 107 -10.89 -15.11 10.29
CA TRP A 107 -9.91 -14.36 9.49
C TRP A 107 -10.59 -13.69 8.31
N PHE A 108 -10.05 -12.54 7.93
CA PHE A 108 -10.50 -11.81 6.75
C PHE A 108 -9.30 -11.55 5.85
N THR A 109 -9.52 -11.56 4.54
CA THR A 109 -8.51 -11.27 3.55
C THR A 109 -8.84 -9.95 2.87
N VAL A 110 -7.81 -9.15 2.62
CA VAL A 110 -7.94 -7.91 1.86
C VAL A 110 -6.87 -7.89 0.80
N GLU A 111 -7.25 -7.51 -0.40
CA GLU A 111 -6.29 -7.30 -1.47
C GLU A 111 -6.43 -5.89 -1.98
N GLN A 112 -5.30 -5.20 -2.14
CA GLN A 112 -5.27 -3.84 -2.65
C GLN A 112 -4.21 -3.75 -3.74
N GLN A 113 -4.46 -2.90 -4.71
CA GLN A 113 -3.54 -2.62 -5.78
C GLN A 113 -3.53 -1.13 -6.01
N ALA A 114 -2.34 -0.55 -6.14
CA ALA A 114 -2.20 0.88 -6.32
C ALA A 114 -1.26 1.20 -7.46
N TYR A 115 -1.60 2.24 -8.20
CA TYR A 115 -0.65 2.90 -9.10
C TYR A 115 -0.24 4.19 -8.44
N ALA A 116 1.05 4.45 -8.41
CA ALA A 116 1.57 5.56 -7.63
C ALA A 116 2.63 6.32 -8.40
N ASP A 117 2.75 7.61 -8.07
CA ASP A 117 3.80 8.46 -8.61
C ASP A 117 4.69 8.92 -7.47
N ALA A 118 5.99 8.95 -7.72
CA ALA A 118 6.96 9.48 -6.77
C ALA A 118 7.39 10.87 -7.21
N ASP A 119 7.66 11.73 -6.23
CA ASP A 119 8.13 13.07 -6.54
C ASP A 119 9.67 13.10 -6.56
N ALA A 120 10.22 14.29 -6.77
CA ALA A 120 11.67 14.45 -6.89
C ALA A 120 12.41 14.08 -5.61
N SER A 121 11.75 14.16 -4.46
CA SER A 121 12.36 13.80 -3.19
C SER A 121 12.35 12.30 -2.94
N GLY A 122 11.70 11.54 -3.81
CA GLY A 122 11.61 10.09 -3.66
C GLY A 122 10.48 9.64 -2.76
N ARG A 123 9.47 10.48 -2.54
CA ARG A 123 8.29 10.10 -1.77
C ARG A 123 7.10 9.94 -2.70
N LEU A 124 6.16 9.11 -2.29
CA LEU A 124 4.94 8.90 -3.08
C LEU A 124 4.05 10.12 -2.94
N VAL A 125 3.63 10.68 -4.07
CA VAL A 125 2.83 11.89 -4.08
C VAL A 125 1.39 11.63 -4.51
N ARG A 126 1.15 10.55 -5.24
CA ARG A 126 -0.18 10.23 -5.72
C ARG A 126 -0.37 8.73 -5.72
N LEU A 127 -1.49 8.29 -5.18
CA LEU A 127 -1.85 6.87 -5.18
C LEU A 127 -3.27 6.72 -5.68
N ASP A 128 -3.44 5.86 -6.67
CA ASP A 128 -4.75 5.45 -7.18
C ASP A 128 -4.90 3.98 -6.84
N LEU A 129 -5.85 3.65 -5.98
CA LEU A 129 -5.92 2.36 -5.32
C LEU A 129 -7.28 1.69 -5.53
N VAL A 130 -7.25 0.38 -5.69
CA VAL A 130 -8.47 -0.45 -5.72
C VAL A 130 -8.38 -1.43 -4.57
N CYS A 131 -9.47 -1.61 -3.85
CA CYS A 131 -9.51 -2.44 -2.65
C CYS A 131 -10.70 -3.40 -2.70
N THR A 132 -10.44 -4.67 -2.37
CA THR A 132 -11.51 -5.67 -2.33
C THR A 132 -12.45 -5.51 -1.15
N GLY A 133 -12.01 -4.78 -0.10
CA GLY A 133 -12.70 -4.78 1.17
C GLY A 133 -12.35 -6.03 1.96
N TYR A 134 -12.90 -6.13 3.15
CA TYR A 134 -12.65 -7.27 4.03
C TYR A 134 -13.51 -8.44 3.58
N ARG A 135 -12.85 -9.55 3.24
CA ARG A 135 -13.55 -10.73 2.75
C ARG A 135 -13.33 -11.87 3.71
N PRO A 136 -14.37 -12.42 4.30
CA PRO A 136 -14.18 -13.53 5.23
C PRO A 136 -13.55 -14.71 4.53
N GLU A 137 -12.62 -15.36 5.22
CA GLU A 137 -12.02 -16.58 4.72
C GLU A 137 -12.99 -17.69 4.97
N VAL A 138 -13.51 -18.28 3.90
CA VAL A 138 -14.54 -19.28 4.00
C VAL A 138 -13.92 -20.63 3.82
N GLY A 139 -14.26 -21.42 4.56
CA GLY A 139 -13.85 -22.67 4.39
C GLY A 139 -12.48 -22.89 4.38
N ASP A 140 -12.20 -22.49 4.54
CA ASP A 140 -11.18 -22.82 4.56
C ASP A 140 -11.43 -23.86 5.17
N GLY A 141 -12.19 -23.60 5.07
CA GLY A 141 -12.37 -24.12 5.33
C GLY A 141 -12.72 -25.01 5.21
N ARG A 142 -13.01 -25.01 5.34
CA ARG A 142 -13.34 -25.66 5.16
C ARG A 142 -13.07 -26.31 4.22
N ARG A 143 -12.54 -26.20 3.72
CA ARG A 143 -12.40 -26.60 2.70
C ARG A 143 -12.15 -27.68 2.43
N HIS A 144 -12.63 -27.76 3.08
CA HIS A 144 -12.67 -28.48 2.92
C HIS A 144 -12.84 -29.23 2.79
N ASP A 145 -12.96 -29.08 2.90
CA ASP A 145 -13.27 -29.55 3.02
C ASP A 145 -13.46 -30.01 2.93
#